data_55645a168b53bcdae0382e8e156f8ce3
#
_entry.id   55645a168b53bcdae0382e8e156f8ce3
#
_cell.length_a   1.000
_cell.length_b   1.000
_cell.length_c   1.000
_cell.angle_alpha   90.00
_cell.angle_beta   90.00
_cell.angle_gamma   90.00
#
_symmetry.space_group_name_H-M   'P 1'
#
loop_
_entity.id
_entity.type
_entity.pdbx_description
1 polymer ?
#
loop_
_entity_poly.entity_id
_entity_poly.type
_entity_poly.pdbx_seq_one_letter_code
_entity_poly.pdbx_strand_id
1 'polypeptide(L)'
;MKRVAAENGLDFVGFIIFENKLKRQTAGVIEELRKAAIRKVMCTGDNILTAISVARECSLVDKNAPVFVPHFSEGDCRSPHSRLHWESVDDREWTLDGQTLLVCSA
;
A
#
# COMPACT_ATOMS: atom_id res chain seq x y z
N MET A 1 17.40 27.73 -7.83
CA MET A 1 16.61 27.50 -9.05
C MET A 1 15.20 27.04 -8.62
N LYS A 2 14.13 27.62 -9.17
CA LYS A 2 12.77 27.16 -8.83
C LYS A 2 12.48 25.89 -9.61
N ARG A 3 11.82 24.87 -8.98
CA ARG A 3 11.47 23.58 -9.60
C ARG A 3 10.77 23.73 -10.96
N VAL A 4 9.81 24.64 -11.05
CA VAL A 4 9.08 24.95 -12.28
C VAL A 4 10.01 25.35 -13.44
N ALA A 5 11.11 26.06 -13.18
CA ALA A 5 12.06 26.46 -14.23
C ALA A 5 12.96 25.30 -14.67
N ALA A 6 13.19 24.32 -13.80
CA ALA A 6 13.98 23.13 -14.11
C ALA A 6 13.16 22.05 -14.84
N GLU A 7 11.84 22.04 -14.65
CA GLU A 7 10.92 21.03 -15.19
C GLU A 7 10.16 21.53 -16.45
N ASN A 8 10.57 22.67 -17.03
CA ASN A 8 9.93 23.22 -18.22
C ASN A 8 10.84 23.09 -19.44
N GLY A 9 10.25 22.83 -20.62
CA GLY A 9 10.97 22.72 -21.88
C GLY A 9 11.85 21.48 -21.99
N LEU A 10 11.46 20.38 -21.34
CA LEU A 10 12.19 19.11 -21.38
C LEU A 10 11.72 18.25 -22.56
N ASP A 11 12.67 17.61 -23.23
CA ASP A 11 12.39 16.57 -24.21
C ASP A 11 12.34 15.20 -23.53
N PHE A 12 11.31 14.41 -23.86
CA PHE A 12 11.19 13.05 -23.34
C PHE A 12 12.23 12.14 -23.98
N VAL A 13 13.20 11.66 -23.21
CA VAL A 13 14.27 10.78 -23.67
C VAL A 13 13.91 9.30 -23.50
N GLY A 14 13.21 8.95 -22.42
CA GLY A 14 12.85 7.57 -22.12
C GLY A 14 12.59 7.33 -20.64
N PHE A 15 12.38 6.06 -20.29
CA PHE A 15 12.20 5.60 -18.92
C PHE A 15 13.43 4.82 -18.45
N ILE A 16 13.79 5.01 -17.19
CA ILE A 16 14.68 4.10 -16.45
C ILE A 16 13.80 3.32 -15.48
N ILE A 17 13.78 2.00 -15.63
CA ILE A 17 12.98 1.11 -14.78
C ILE A 17 13.88 0.54 -13.70
N PHE A 18 13.53 0.79 -12.45
CA PHE A 18 14.19 0.22 -11.28
C PHE A 18 13.30 -0.85 -10.67
N GLU A 19 13.87 -2.01 -10.37
CA GLU A 19 13.21 -3.07 -9.65
C GLU A 19 13.98 -3.37 -8.36
N ASN A 20 13.32 -3.32 -7.24
CA ASN A 20 13.88 -3.71 -5.95
C ASN A 20 13.26 -5.06 -5.54
N LYS A 21 13.96 -6.15 -5.86
CA LYS A 21 13.47 -7.51 -5.63
C LYS A 21 13.38 -7.85 -4.15
N LEU A 22 12.31 -8.56 -3.78
CA LEU A 22 12.18 -9.15 -2.46
C LEU A 22 13.31 -10.17 -2.19
N LYS A 23 13.76 -10.23 -0.94
CA LYS A 23 14.67 -11.27 -0.51
C LYS A 23 13.99 -12.64 -0.62
N ARG A 24 14.71 -13.64 -1.10
CA ARG A 24 14.18 -14.99 -1.35
C ARG A 24 13.52 -15.63 -0.13
N GLN A 25 14.01 -15.33 1.07
CA GLN A 25 13.50 -15.91 2.32
C GLN A 25 12.23 -15.21 2.84
N THR A 26 11.89 -14.01 2.35
CA THR A 26 10.83 -13.17 2.93
C THR A 26 9.48 -13.89 2.99
N ALA A 27 9.04 -14.47 1.89
CA ALA A 27 7.76 -15.16 1.83
C ALA A 27 7.71 -16.38 2.77
N GLY A 28 8.82 -17.15 2.84
CA GLY A 28 8.93 -18.31 3.74
C GLY A 28 8.84 -17.90 5.22
N VAL A 29 9.54 -16.86 5.61
CA VAL A 29 9.50 -16.35 7.00
C VAL A 29 8.08 -15.84 7.34
N ILE A 30 7.43 -15.14 6.43
CA ILE A 30 6.06 -14.66 6.64
C ILE A 30 5.08 -15.83 6.83
N GLU A 31 5.27 -16.91 6.09
CA GLU A 31 4.44 -18.11 6.21
C GLU A 31 4.67 -18.82 7.56
N GLU A 32 5.91 -18.95 8.02
CA GLU A 32 6.22 -19.51 9.35
C GLU A 32 5.60 -18.67 10.49
N LEU A 33 5.66 -17.34 10.38
CA LEU A 33 5.01 -16.44 11.33
C LEU A 33 3.47 -16.60 11.28
N ARG A 34 2.89 -16.88 10.11
CA ARG A 34 1.45 -17.16 9.97
C ARG A 34 1.07 -18.45 10.68
N LYS A 35 1.84 -19.53 10.50
CA LYS A 35 1.62 -20.81 11.19
C LYS A 35 1.71 -20.67 12.70
N ALA A 36 2.61 -19.82 13.18
CA ALA A 36 2.75 -19.51 14.60
C ALA A 36 1.68 -18.55 15.14
N ALA A 37 0.67 -18.19 14.34
CA ALA A 37 -0.36 -17.22 14.67
C ALA A 37 0.17 -15.85 15.12
N ILE A 38 1.37 -15.48 14.66
CA ILE A 38 1.97 -14.18 14.95
C ILE A 38 1.40 -13.14 13.99
N ARG A 39 0.85 -12.06 14.55
CA ARG A 39 0.34 -10.93 13.77
C ARG A 39 1.50 -10.19 13.09
N LYS A 40 1.31 -9.85 11.82
CA LYS A 40 2.31 -9.16 10.98
C LYS A 40 1.76 -7.82 10.54
N VAL A 41 2.60 -6.82 10.54
CA VAL A 41 2.27 -5.46 10.10
C VAL A 41 3.40 -4.97 9.19
N MET A 42 3.07 -4.40 8.04
CA MET A 42 4.02 -3.69 7.19
C MET A 42 3.97 -2.20 7.55
N CYS A 43 5.12 -1.64 7.87
CA CYS A 43 5.30 -0.20 8.05
C CYS A 43 6.30 0.29 7.00
N THR A 44 5.88 1.20 6.13
CA THR A 44 6.70 1.71 5.02
C THR A 44 6.35 3.17 4.73
N GLY A 45 7.33 3.92 4.22
CA GLY A 45 7.12 5.26 3.67
C GLY A 45 6.83 5.28 2.17
N ASP A 46 6.68 4.12 1.53
CA ASP A 46 6.39 4.03 0.11
C ASP A 46 4.93 4.42 -0.20
N ASN A 47 4.66 4.61 -1.49
CA ASN A 47 3.29 4.79 -1.96
C ASN A 47 2.44 3.57 -1.59
N ILE A 48 1.18 3.83 -1.21
CA ILE A 48 0.24 2.80 -0.72
C ILE A 48 0.02 1.65 -1.72
N LEU A 49 -0.08 1.95 -3.01
CA LEU A 49 -0.26 0.93 -4.06
C LEU A 49 0.98 0.04 -4.19
N THR A 50 2.17 0.63 -4.06
CA THR A 50 3.43 -0.11 -4.02
C THR A 50 3.49 -1.02 -2.79
N ALA A 51 3.10 -0.51 -1.62
CA ALA A 51 3.04 -1.29 -0.38
C ALA A 51 2.09 -2.49 -0.49
N ILE A 52 0.91 -2.29 -1.07
CA ILE A 52 -0.07 -3.36 -1.32
C ILE A 52 0.51 -4.42 -2.27
N SER A 53 1.13 -4.00 -3.37
CA SER A 53 1.76 -4.89 -4.34
C SER A 53 2.84 -5.77 -3.68
N VAL A 54 3.74 -5.15 -2.92
CA VAL A 54 4.80 -5.85 -2.18
C VAL A 54 4.22 -6.78 -1.11
N ALA A 55 3.19 -6.34 -0.39
CA ALA A 55 2.52 -7.16 0.62
C ALA A 55 1.86 -8.42 0.03
N ARG A 56 1.28 -8.31 -1.15
CA ARG A 56 0.72 -9.46 -1.90
C ARG A 56 1.83 -10.37 -2.44
N GLU A 57 2.92 -9.79 -2.94
CA GLU A 57 4.07 -10.55 -3.48
C GLU A 57 4.76 -11.38 -2.39
N CYS A 58 4.96 -10.83 -1.19
CA CYS A 58 5.58 -11.54 -0.07
C CYS A 58 4.60 -12.39 0.75
N SER A 59 3.34 -12.52 0.34
CA SER A 59 2.30 -13.28 1.05
C SER A 59 1.99 -12.76 2.47
N LEU A 60 2.31 -11.49 2.74
CA LEU A 60 1.84 -10.82 3.94
C LEU A 60 0.32 -10.66 3.91
N VAL A 61 -0.21 -10.35 2.73
CA VAL A 61 -1.62 -10.26 2.38
C VAL A 61 -1.93 -11.34 1.35
N ASP A 62 -3.04 -12.02 1.50
CA ASP A 62 -3.51 -12.96 0.48
C ASP A 62 -3.75 -12.22 -0.85
N LYS A 63 -3.43 -12.87 -1.97
CA LYS A 63 -3.58 -12.27 -3.30
C LYS A 63 -5.02 -11.87 -3.61
N ASN A 64 -5.97 -12.59 -3.04
CA ASN A 64 -7.39 -12.37 -3.25
C ASN A 64 -8.07 -11.62 -2.10
N ALA A 65 -7.33 -11.27 -1.04
CA ALA A 65 -7.90 -10.53 0.07
C ALA A 65 -8.32 -9.12 -0.37
N PRO A 66 -9.51 -8.67 0.00
CA PRO A 66 -9.93 -7.30 -0.25
C PRO A 66 -9.05 -6.33 0.54
N VAL A 67 -8.68 -5.24 -0.10
CA VAL A 67 -7.86 -4.18 0.50
C VAL A 67 -8.64 -2.89 0.47
N PHE A 68 -8.75 -2.24 1.63
CA PHE A 68 -9.41 -0.96 1.79
C PHE A 68 -8.42 0.11 2.20
N VAL A 69 -8.55 1.27 1.60
CA VAL A 69 -7.72 2.44 1.86
C VAL A 69 -8.58 3.54 2.44
N PRO A 70 -8.16 4.18 3.54
CA PRO A 70 -8.89 5.31 4.08
C PRO A 70 -8.65 6.57 3.25
N HIS A 71 -9.73 7.28 2.96
CA HIS A 71 -9.71 8.60 2.35
C HIS A 71 -10.37 9.61 3.27
N PHE A 72 -9.78 10.81 3.37
CA PHE A 72 -10.42 11.90 4.06
C PHE A 72 -11.44 12.56 3.12
N SER A 73 -12.72 12.50 3.49
CA SER A 73 -13.77 13.27 2.81
C SER A 73 -13.79 14.73 3.27
N GLU A 74 -13.42 14.98 4.51
CA GLU A 74 -13.26 16.31 5.09
C GLU A 74 -12.08 16.31 6.07
N GLY A 75 -11.28 17.39 6.05
CA GLY A 75 -10.14 17.55 6.94
C GLY A 75 -8.90 16.76 6.48
N ASP A 76 -8.01 16.50 7.42
CA ASP A 76 -6.75 15.78 7.23
C ASP A 76 -6.39 14.96 8.48
N CYS A 77 -5.24 14.28 8.45
CA CYS A 77 -4.75 13.47 9.56
C CYS A 77 -4.43 14.25 10.85
N ARG A 78 -4.45 15.59 10.81
CA ARG A 78 -4.16 16.48 11.94
C ARG A 78 -5.41 17.08 12.57
N SER A 79 -6.53 17.01 11.89
CA SER A 79 -7.79 17.57 12.37
C SER A 79 -8.61 16.54 13.15
N PRO A 80 -9.03 16.86 14.40
CA PRO A 80 -9.85 15.96 15.20
C PRO A 80 -11.28 15.77 14.67
N HIS A 81 -11.71 16.62 13.72
CA HIS A 81 -13.03 16.58 13.11
C HIS A 81 -13.04 16.01 11.70
N SER A 82 -11.94 15.36 11.29
CA SER A 82 -11.85 14.75 9.97
C SER A 82 -12.83 13.60 9.80
N ARG A 83 -13.43 13.53 8.63
CA ARG A 83 -14.29 12.40 8.22
C ARG A 83 -13.53 11.48 7.31
N LEU A 84 -13.52 10.20 7.65
CA LEU A 84 -12.91 9.12 6.88
C LEU A 84 -13.99 8.29 6.21
N HIS A 85 -13.72 7.88 4.97
CA HIS A 85 -14.40 6.77 4.33
C HIS A 85 -13.36 5.77 3.82
N TRP A 86 -13.77 4.53 3.68
CA TRP A 86 -12.92 3.45 3.21
C TRP A 86 -13.29 3.11 1.76
N GLU A 87 -12.29 3.08 0.90
CA GLU A 87 -12.46 2.77 -0.51
C GLU A 87 -11.74 1.47 -0.83
N SER A 88 -12.41 0.58 -1.58
CA SER A 88 -11.78 -0.65 -2.04
C SER A 88 -10.79 -0.35 -3.15
N VAL A 89 -9.61 -0.93 -3.06
CA VAL A 89 -8.59 -0.85 -4.13
C VAL A 89 -8.95 -1.76 -5.32
N ASP A 90 -9.70 -2.80 -5.04
CA ASP A 90 -10.18 -3.73 -6.06
C ASP A 90 -11.65 -3.36 -6.37
N ASP A 91 -12.01 -3.12 -7.63
CA ASP A 91 -13.36 -2.73 -8.11
C ASP A 91 -14.45 -3.82 -7.88
N ARG A 92 -14.38 -4.55 -6.78
CA ARG A 92 -15.31 -5.62 -6.44
C ARG A 92 -16.19 -5.19 -5.27
N GLU A 93 -17.48 -5.47 -5.33
CA GLU A 93 -18.35 -5.41 -4.16
C GLU A 93 -17.91 -6.46 -3.14
N TRP A 94 -17.45 -5.99 -1.98
CA TRP A 94 -17.02 -6.85 -0.88
C TRP A 94 -17.91 -6.64 0.35
N THR A 95 -18.35 -7.72 0.92
CA THR A 95 -18.85 -7.72 2.30
C THR A 95 -17.68 -7.94 3.25
N LEU A 96 -17.57 -7.10 4.29
CA LEU A 96 -16.58 -7.24 5.34
C LEU A 96 -16.85 -8.53 6.14
N ASP A 97 -16.21 -9.61 5.75
CA ASP A 97 -16.07 -10.78 6.60
C ASP A 97 -14.78 -10.61 7.42
N GLY A 98 -14.64 -11.10 8.57
CA GLY A 98 -13.54 -10.82 9.52
C GLY A 98 -12.09 -11.03 9.01
N GLN A 99 -11.84 -11.12 7.71
CA GLN A 99 -10.53 -11.27 7.06
C GLN A 99 -10.08 -10.06 6.23
N THR A 100 -10.72 -8.92 6.40
CA THR A 100 -10.40 -7.70 5.64
C THR A 100 -9.12 -7.07 6.14
N LEU A 101 -8.21 -6.74 5.22
CA LEU A 101 -7.03 -5.94 5.52
C LEU A 101 -7.37 -4.45 5.41
N LEU A 102 -7.20 -3.72 6.49
CA LEU A 102 -7.24 -2.26 6.50
C LEU A 102 -5.82 -1.73 6.34
N VAL A 103 -5.59 -0.92 5.32
CA VAL A 103 -4.30 -0.26 5.09
C VAL A 103 -4.46 1.22 5.42
N CYS A 104 -3.68 1.71 6.37
CA CYS A 104 -3.62 3.13 6.70
C CYS A 104 -2.30 3.70 6.18
N SER A 105 -2.35 4.78 5.42
CA SER A 105 -1.17 5.61 5.14
C SER A 105 -1.04 6.67 6.24
N ALA A 106 0.19 6.93 6.66
CA ALA A 106 0.50 8.04 7.56
C ALA A 106 0.61 9.36 6.79
#